data_26a9f6c17f449d254ee0dd3bf41b2b94
#
_entry.id   26a9f6c17f449d254ee0dd3bf41b2b94
#
_cell.length_a   1.000
_cell.length_b   1.000
_cell.length_c   1.000
_cell.angle_alpha   90.00
_cell.angle_beta   90.00
_cell.angle_gamma   90.00
#
_symmetry.space_group_name_H-M   'P 1'
#
loop_
_entity.id
_entity.type
_entity.pdbx_description
1 polymer ?
#
loop_
_entity_poly.entity_id
_entity_poly.type
_entity_poly.pdbx_seq_one_letter_code
_entity_poly.pdbx_strand_id
1 'polypeptide(L)'
;PASKVTKSNTTGLKTLYWGDGTINMAEYLHYLYIEAVLGDKSCVDKIYWCLKSIERLSLSVYEDEKMKNPKVYFKYEPGFFLRDDISVNSKDLFDAFKVESGYSNGIELENEDPCFSPFVSQDQIWNLLPSLALIAEGMEDHKTGILAKEILKNILSYVSDHGHTIYNPYFS
;
A
#
# COMPACT_ATOMS: atom_id res chain seq x y z
N PRO A 1 -2.16 3.98 -8.08
CA PRO A 1 -1.80 5.18 -8.87
C PRO A 1 -0.67 5.94 -8.21
N ALA A 2 0.22 6.54 -9.02
CA ALA A 2 1.31 7.34 -8.50
C ALA A 2 0.76 8.53 -7.71
N SER A 3 1.29 8.76 -6.50
CA SER A 3 0.84 9.85 -5.64
C SER A 3 1.39 11.21 -6.08
N LYS A 4 2.49 11.23 -6.81
CA LYS A 4 3.05 12.47 -7.34
C LYS A 4 3.69 12.24 -8.71
N VAL A 5 3.34 13.10 -9.65
CA VAL A 5 3.94 13.13 -10.99
C VAL A 5 4.56 14.50 -11.19
N THR A 6 5.87 14.53 -11.43
CA THR A 6 6.55 15.76 -11.83
C THR A 6 6.88 15.73 -13.32
N LYS A 7 6.68 16.87 -13.97
CA LYS A 7 7.01 17.03 -15.40
C LYS A 7 8.30 17.81 -15.55
N SER A 8 9.18 17.30 -16.40
CA SER A 8 10.30 18.09 -16.92
C SER A 8 9.80 19.05 -17.99
N ASN A 9 10.36 20.25 -18.04
CA ASN A 9 10.03 21.25 -19.09
C ASN A 9 10.48 20.82 -20.49
N THR A 10 11.32 19.78 -20.60
CA THR A 10 11.97 19.40 -21.86
C THR A 10 11.71 17.96 -22.30
N THR A 11 11.40 17.05 -21.40
CA THR A 11 11.36 15.60 -21.69
C THR A 11 10.07 14.89 -21.29
N GLY A 12 9.09 15.58 -20.71
CA GLY A 12 7.84 14.96 -20.27
C GLY A 12 7.83 14.58 -18.79
N LEU A 13 7.67 13.30 -18.47
CA LEU A 13 7.65 12.83 -17.08
C LEU A 13 9.06 12.76 -16.51
N LYS A 14 9.30 13.46 -15.40
CA LYS A 14 10.59 13.44 -14.72
C LYS A 14 10.63 12.40 -13.61
N THR A 15 9.58 12.34 -12.79
CA THR A 15 9.49 11.44 -11.65
C THR A 15 8.07 10.90 -11.48
N LEU A 16 7.99 9.64 -11.10
CA LEU A 16 6.79 9.03 -10.54
C LEU A 16 7.06 8.70 -9.07
N TYR A 17 6.24 9.23 -8.19
CA TYR A 17 6.33 8.99 -6.75
C TYR A 17 5.12 8.17 -6.28
N TRP A 18 5.39 7.06 -5.63
CA TRP A 18 4.39 6.10 -5.18
C TRP A 18 4.26 6.04 -3.66
N GLY A 19 5.17 6.68 -2.93
CA GLY A 19 5.31 6.55 -1.48
C GLY A 19 4.07 6.86 -0.64
N ASP A 20 3.10 7.62 -1.19
CA ASP A 20 1.81 7.89 -0.55
C ASP A 20 0.66 7.08 -1.16
N GLY A 21 0.98 6.00 -1.86
CA GLY A 21 0.00 5.15 -2.55
C GLY A 21 -1.07 4.60 -1.62
N THR A 22 -0.72 4.24 -0.39
CA THR A 22 -1.66 3.73 0.62
C THR A 22 -2.53 4.82 1.23
N ILE A 23 -2.06 6.07 1.36
CA ILE A 23 -2.88 7.22 1.77
C ILE A 23 -3.94 7.50 0.70
N ASN A 24 -3.51 7.60 -0.56
CA ASN A 24 -4.43 7.79 -1.68
C ASN A 24 -5.43 6.63 -1.82
N MET A 25 -5.01 5.40 -1.49
CA MET A 25 -5.90 4.25 -1.44
C MET A 25 -6.94 4.39 -0.33
N ALA A 26 -6.56 4.90 0.84
CA ALA A 26 -7.47 5.14 1.95
C ALA A 26 -8.55 6.17 1.58
N GLU A 27 -8.17 7.28 0.96
CA GLU A 27 -9.09 8.30 0.47
C GLU A 27 -10.03 7.74 -0.61
N TYR A 28 -9.49 6.94 -1.53
CA TYR A 28 -10.26 6.32 -2.59
C TYR A 28 -11.26 5.28 -2.04
N LEU A 29 -10.86 4.48 -1.05
CA LEU A 29 -11.76 3.55 -0.37
C LEU A 29 -12.92 4.28 0.31
N HIS A 30 -12.65 5.41 0.96
CA HIS A 30 -13.67 6.25 1.58
C HIS A 30 -14.67 6.77 0.55
N TYR A 31 -14.16 7.30 -0.56
CA TYR A 31 -14.99 7.76 -1.66
C TYR A 31 -15.86 6.63 -2.24
N LEU A 32 -15.28 5.47 -2.54
CA LEU A 32 -16.01 4.32 -3.08
C LEU A 32 -17.10 3.82 -2.10
N TYR A 33 -16.82 3.86 -0.81
CA TYR A 33 -17.81 3.48 0.21
C TYR A 33 -19.01 4.43 0.19
N ILE A 34 -18.78 5.73 0.13
CA ILE A 34 -19.86 6.73 0.03
C ILE A 34 -20.70 6.49 -1.24
N GLU A 35 -20.09 6.30 -2.39
CA GLU A 35 -20.79 6.01 -3.65
C GLU A 35 -21.62 4.71 -3.56
N ALA A 36 -21.07 3.67 -2.92
CA ALA A 36 -21.80 2.42 -2.69
C ALA A 36 -23.03 2.60 -1.81
N VAL A 37 -22.91 3.41 -0.74
CA VAL A 37 -24.03 3.76 0.16
C VAL A 37 -25.10 4.58 -0.57
N LEU A 38 -24.67 5.49 -1.46
CA LEU A 38 -25.56 6.29 -2.31
C LEU A 38 -26.25 5.50 -3.43
N GLY A 39 -25.86 4.23 -3.61
CA GLY A 39 -26.54 3.30 -4.52
C GLY A 39 -25.73 2.77 -5.69
N ASP A 40 -24.49 3.22 -5.89
CA ASP A 40 -23.59 2.65 -6.91
C ASP A 40 -23.01 1.31 -6.45
N LYS A 41 -23.74 0.24 -6.73
CA LYS A 41 -23.34 -1.14 -6.38
C LYS A 41 -22.02 -1.57 -7.06
N SER A 42 -21.62 -0.94 -8.16
CA SER A 42 -20.36 -1.26 -8.84
C SER A 42 -19.12 -0.92 -8.00
N CYS A 43 -19.27 -0.01 -7.03
CA CYS A 43 -18.20 0.39 -6.13
C CYS A 43 -17.82 -0.72 -5.13
N VAL A 44 -18.73 -1.65 -4.83
CA VAL A 44 -18.46 -2.75 -3.88
C VAL A 44 -17.33 -3.66 -4.38
N ASP A 45 -17.32 -4.00 -5.66
CA ASP A 45 -16.25 -4.81 -6.25
C ASP A 45 -14.92 -4.02 -6.33
N LYS A 46 -14.97 -2.73 -6.59
CA LYS A 46 -13.79 -1.86 -6.59
C LYS A 46 -13.17 -1.81 -5.19
N ILE A 47 -13.98 -1.64 -4.15
CA ILE A 47 -13.55 -1.71 -2.74
C ILE A 47 -12.86 -3.04 -2.48
N TYR A 48 -13.48 -4.16 -2.85
CA TYR A 48 -12.91 -5.49 -2.65
C TYR A 48 -11.50 -5.63 -3.26
N TRP A 49 -11.30 -5.15 -4.48
CA TRP A 49 -10.00 -5.22 -5.15
C TRP A 49 -8.95 -4.28 -4.53
N CYS A 50 -9.37 -3.11 -4.02
CA CYS A 50 -8.49 -2.24 -3.25
C CYS A 50 -8.01 -2.93 -1.96
N LEU A 51 -8.93 -3.58 -1.24
CA LEU A 51 -8.59 -4.36 -0.02
C LEU A 51 -7.65 -5.52 -0.33
N LYS A 52 -7.88 -6.24 -1.44
CA LYS A 52 -6.96 -7.30 -1.90
C LYS A 52 -5.56 -6.76 -2.25
N SER A 53 -5.47 -5.52 -2.71
CA SER A 53 -4.17 -4.87 -2.94
C SER A 53 -3.43 -4.59 -1.63
N ILE A 54 -4.13 -4.17 -0.57
CA ILE A 54 -3.53 -3.96 0.75
C ILE A 54 -3.05 -5.30 1.34
N GLU A 55 -3.88 -6.35 1.24
CA GLU A 55 -3.49 -7.69 1.67
C GLU A 55 -2.23 -8.17 0.93
N ARG A 56 -2.15 -7.94 -0.38
CA ARG A 56 -0.97 -8.26 -1.18
C ARG A 56 0.26 -7.47 -0.72
N LEU A 57 0.15 -6.19 -0.40
CA LEU A 57 1.25 -5.38 0.11
C LEU A 57 1.81 -5.95 1.43
N SER A 58 0.96 -6.53 2.28
CA SER A 58 1.40 -7.20 3.51
C SER A 58 2.17 -8.51 3.22
N LEU A 59 1.74 -9.28 2.23
CA LEU A 59 2.46 -10.49 1.80
C LEU A 59 3.78 -10.17 1.10
N SER A 60 3.82 -9.10 0.31
CA SER A 60 5.01 -8.68 -0.45
C SER A 60 6.18 -8.30 0.46
N VAL A 61 5.94 -7.77 1.65
CA VAL A 61 7.00 -7.55 2.66
C VAL A 61 7.77 -8.83 2.93
N TYR A 62 7.06 -9.89 3.23
CA TYR A 62 7.67 -11.18 3.57
C TYR A 62 8.45 -11.78 2.40
N GLU A 63 7.89 -11.70 1.20
CA GLU A 63 8.52 -12.26 0.00
C GLU A 63 9.77 -11.48 -0.40
N ASP A 64 9.74 -10.16 -0.34
CA ASP A 64 10.85 -9.28 -0.68
C ASP A 64 12.04 -9.49 0.26
N GLU A 65 11.82 -9.50 1.57
CA GLU A 65 12.89 -9.73 2.54
C GLU A 65 13.47 -11.14 2.48
N LYS A 66 12.66 -12.14 2.19
CA LYS A 66 13.12 -13.51 1.96
C LYS A 66 14.03 -13.59 0.74
N MET A 67 13.75 -12.83 -0.31
CA MET A 67 14.60 -12.76 -1.51
C MET A 67 15.93 -12.06 -1.23
N LYS A 68 15.93 -10.98 -0.48
CA LYS A 68 17.15 -10.22 -0.11
C LYS A 68 18.07 -11.02 0.82
N ASN A 69 17.50 -11.81 1.72
CA ASN A 69 18.28 -12.54 2.70
C ASN A 69 17.74 -13.96 2.95
N PRO A 70 17.97 -14.90 2.01
CA PRO A 70 17.41 -16.27 2.07
C PRO A 70 17.91 -17.13 3.24
N LYS A 71 18.92 -16.65 3.98
CA LYS A 71 19.47 -17.35 5.16
C LYS A 71 18.78 -16.94 6.46
N VAL A 72 18.00 -15.88 6.44
CA VAL A 72 17.26 -15.38 7.60
C VAL A 72 15.81 -15.83 7.49
N TYR A 73 15.31 -16.44 8.57
CA TYR A 73 13.90 -16.79 8.63
C TYR A 73 13.10 -15.56 9.03
N PHE A 74 12.35 -15.04 8.08
CA PHE A 74 11.41 -13.95 8.36
C PHE A 74 10.05 -14.53 8.70
N LYS A 75 9.51 -14.12 9.84
CA LYS A 75 8.15 -14.44 10.22
C LYS A 75 7.21 -13.43 9.58
N TYR A 76 6.22 -13.93 8.84
CA TYR A 76 5.13 -13.07 8.37
C TYR A 76 4.39 -12.47 9.56
N GLU A 77 4.28 -11.14 9.59
CA GLU A 77 3.54 -10.39 10.60
C GLU A 77 2.35 -9.67 9.94
N PRO A 78 1.13 -10.19 10.10
CA PRO A 78 -0.06 -9.53 9.58
C PRO A 78 -0.20 -8.12 10.15
N GLY A 79 -0.58 -7.16 9.30
CA GLY A 79 -0.76 -5.76 9.70
C GLY A 79 0.44 -4.86 9.42
N PHE A 80 1.61 -5.43 9.16
CA PHE A 80 2.75 -4.71 8.58
C PHE A 80 2.72 -4.85 7.05
N PHE A 81 2.94 -3.79 6.31
CA PHE A 81 2.83 -3.79 4.85
C PHE A 81 3.79 -2.79 4.18
N LEU A 82 3.95 -2.94 2.87
CA LEU A 82 4.70 -1.99 2.04
C LEU A 82 3.86 -0.75 1.72
N ARG A 83 4.53 0.39 1.53
CA ARG A 83 3.87 1.61 1.05
C ARG A 83 3.34 1.45 -0.37
N ASP A 84 4.11 0.78 -1.18
CA ASP A 84 3.78 0.45 -2.56
C ASP A 84 4.44 -0.88 -2.94
N ASP A 85 4.04 -1.40 -4.08
CA ASP A 85 4.64 -2.58 -4.69
C ASP A 85 4.45 -2.47 -6.21
N ILE A 86 5.53 -2.16 -6.89
CA ILE A 86 5.55 -2.08 -8.34
C ILE A 86 6.20 -3.34 -8.88
N SER A 87 5.51 -4.04 -9.77
CA SER A 87 6.04 -5.21 -10.43
C SER A 87 7.32 -4.87 -11.20
N VAL A 88 8.31 -5.77 -11.12
CA VAL A 88 9.53 -5.70 -11.95
C VAL A 88 9.22 -5.58 -13.45
N ASN A 89 8.09 -6.11 -13.89
CA ASN A 89 7.62 -5.98 -15.27
C ASN A 89 7.18 -4.54 -15.61
N SER A 90 7.05 -3.65 -14.63
CA SER A 90 6.73 -2.24 -14.86
C SER A 90 7.93 -1.41 -15.33
N LYS A 91 9.14 -1.99 -15.33
CA LYS A 91 10.33 -1.29 -15.83
C LYS A 91 10.13 -0.80 -17.27
N ASP A 92 9.54 -1.62 -18.12
CA ASP A 92 9.24 -1.24 -19.51
C ASP A 92 8.32 -0.01 -19.59
N LEU A 93 7.44 0.16 -18.60
CA LEU A 93 6.58 1.33 -18.48
C LEU A 93 7.38 2.60 -18.16
N PHE A 94 8.35 2.50 -17.25
CA PHE A 94 9.23 3.62 -16.92
C PHE A 94 10.10 4.01 -18.11
N ASP A 95 10.65 3.03 -18.82
CA ASP A 95 11.44 3.25 -20.03
C ASP A 95 10.60 3.88 -21.16
N ALA A 96 9.36 3.41 -21.35
CA ALA A 96 8.43 3.96 -22.33
C ALA A 96 8.04 5.41 -22.05
N PHE A 97 7.88 5.78 -20.79
CA PHE A 97 7.58 7.15 -20.37
C PHE A 97 8.83 8.01 -20.14
N LYS A 98 10.03 7.47 -20.34
CA LYS A 98 11.31 8.16 -20.07
C LYS A 98 11.35 8.79 -18.68
N VAL A 99 10.96 8.02 -17.68
CA VAL A 99 11.00 8.44 -16.28
C VAL A 99 12.44 8.44 -15.82
N GLU A 100 12.96 9.58 -15.35
CA GLU A 100 14.35 9.73 -14.92
C GLU A 100 14.60 9.10 -13.55
N SER A 101 13.59 9.07 -12.69
CA SER A 101 13.68 8.44 -11.37
C SER A 101 12.30 8.04 -10.87
N GLY A 102 12.24 7.01 -10.05
CA GLY A 102 11.02 6.56 -9.41
C GLY A 102 11.35 5.79 -8.14
N TYR A 103 10.39 5.72 -7.24
CA TYR A 103 10.49 4.99 -6.01
C TYR A 103 9.62 3.74 -6.09
N SER A 104 10.21 2.58 -5.79
CA SER A 104 9.53 1.30 -5.75
C SER A 104 10.26 0.29 -4.87
N ASN A 105 9.54 -0.57 -4.19
CA ASN A 105 10.09 -1.59 -3.31
C ASN A 105 10.72 -2.79 -4.02
N GLY A 106 10.46 -3.03 -5.26
CA GLY A 106 10.98 -4.18 -6.00
C GLY A 106 11.93 -3.82 -7.13
N ILE A 107 12.08 -2.54 -7.42
CA ILE A 107 12.91 -2.03 -8.52
C ILE A 107 13.84 -0.97 -7.95
N GLU A 108 15.12 -1.29 -7.85
CA GLU A 108 16.15 -0.28 -7.66
C GLU A 108 16.21 0.56 -8.93
N LEU A 109 15.67 1.75 -8.88
CA LEU A 109 15.89 2.75 -9.89
C LEU A 109 17.14 3.53 -9.49
N GLU A 110 18.09 3.67 -10.41
CA GLU A 110 19.25 4.53 -10.22
C GLU A 110 18.79 5.92 -9.77
N ASN A 111 19.23 6.37 -8.60
CA ASN A 111 18.88 7.63 -7.94
C ASN A 111 17.64 7.59 -7.01
N GLU A 112 17.35 6.50 -6.33
CA GLU A 112 16.40 6.51 -5.21
C GLU A 112 16.88 7.48 -4.11
N ASP A 113 15.95 8.28 -3.60
CA ASP A 113 16.23 9.10 -2.43
C ASP A 113 16.32 8.18 -1.20
N PRO A 114 17.49 8.03 -0.57
CA PRO A 114 17.67 7.13 0.58
C PRO A 114 16.84 7.52 1.81
N CYS A 115 16.18 8.68 1.76
CA CYS A 115 15.31 9.15 2.84
C CYS A 115 13.93 8.49 2.84
N PHE A 116 13.54 7.79 1.80
CA PHE A 116 12.22 7.14 1.73
C PHE A 116 12.30 5.66 2.10
N SER A 117 11.63 5.32 3.19
CA SER A 117 11.43 3.94 3.58
C SER A 117 10.35 3.28 2.70
N PRO A 118 10.59 2.06 2.19
CA PRO A 118 9.58 1.31 1.46
C PRO A 118 8.43 0.83 2.35
N PHE A 119 8.59 0.88 3.66
CA PHE A 119 7.64 0.33 4.61
C PHE A 119 6.60 1.36 5.05
N VAL A 120 5.49 0.83 5.54
CA VAL A 120 4.40 1.63 6.08
C VAL A 120 4.89 2.61 7.15
N SER A 121 4.32 3.81 7.17
CA SER A 121 4.52 4.83 8.19
C SER A 121 3.23 5.09 8.97
N GLN A 122 3.33 5.85 10.06
CA GLN A 122 2.19 6.15 10.92
C GLN A 122 1.05 6.84 10.18
N ASP A 123 1.37 7.82 9.36
CA ASP A 123 0.39 8.58 8.58
C ASP A 123 -0.41 7.69 7.64
N GLN A 124 0.21 6.69 7.03
CA GLN A 124 -0.47 5.73 6.17
C GLN A 124 -1.45 4.86 6.93
N ILE A 125 -1.06 4.35 8.10
CA ILE A 125 -1.94 3.57 8.97
C ILE A 125 -3.12 4.43 9.43
N TRP A 126 -2.85 5.63 9.97
CA TRP A 126 -3.92 6.49 10.49
C TRP A 126 -4.92 6.95 9.44
N ASN A 127 -4.49 7.12 8.18
CA ASN A 127 -5.42 7.41 7.09
C ASN A 127 -6.24 6.18 6.67
N LEU A 128 -5.66 4.98 6.75
CA LEU A 128 -6.32 3.76 6.29
C LEU A 128 -7.39 3.25 7.27
N LEU A 129 -7.13 3.34 8.58
CA LEU A 129 -8.00 2.79 9.63
C LEU A 129 -9.44 3.28 9.56
N PRO A 130 -9.76 4.59 9.39
CA PRO A 130 -11.14 5.06 9.30
C PRO A 130 -11.90 4.45 8.13
N SER A 131 -11.28 4.36 6.96
CA SER A 131 -11.91 3.80 5.76
C SER A 131 -12.17 2.30 5.92
N LEU A 132 -11.23 1.56 6.52
CA LEU A 132 -11.42 0.14 6.84
C LEU A 132 -12.56 -0.07 7.85
N ALA A 133 -12.64 0.77 8.89
CA ALA A 133 -13.69 0.69 9.90
C ALA A 133 -15.07 0.93 9.31
N LEU A 134 -15.23 1.97 8.49
CA LEU A 134 -16.49 2.28 7.81
C LEU A 134 -16.95 1.14 6.90
N ILE A 135 -16.05 0.55 6.13
CA ILE A 135 -16.37 -0.56 5.24
C ILE A 135 -16.70 -1.83 6.04
N ALA A 136 -15.93 -2.11 7.09
CA ALA A 136 -16.14 -3.28 7.94
C ALA A 136 -17.50 -3.24 8.65
N GLU A 137 -17.94 -2.07 9.10
CA GLU A 137 -19.24 -1.88 9.77
C GLU A 137 -20.38 -1.83 8.75
N GLY A 138 -20.25 -1.02 7.71
CA GLY A 138 -21.34 -0.80 6.76
C GLY A 138 -21.57 -1.94 5.77
N MET A 139 -20.67 -2.93 5.71
CA MET A 139 -20.75 -4.09 4.82
C MET A 139 -20.46 -5.41 5.58
N GLU A 140 -20.84 -5.50 6.86
CA GLU A 140 -20.45 -6.59 7.77
C GLU A 140 -20.82 -8.00 7.27
N ASP A 141 -21.94 -8.14 6.60
CA ASP A 141 -22.43 -9.42 6.04
C ASP A 141 -21.87 -9.71 4.63
N HIS A 142 -21.11 -8.80 4.06
CA HIS A 142 -20.55 -8.96 2.73
C HIS A 142 -19.07 -9.34 2.79
N LYS A 143 -18.60 -10.16 1.82
CA LYS A 143 -17.18 -10.55 1.72
C LYS A 143 -16.21 -9.36 1.81
N THR A 144 -16.61 -8.20 1.30
CA THR A 144 -15.82 -6.96 1.31
C THR A 144 -15.69 -6.41 2.73
N GLY A 145 -16.76 -6.37 3.51
CA GLY A 145 -16.73 -5.93 4.91
C GLY A 145 -15.96 -6.91 5.79
N ILE A 146 -16.13 -8.23 5.56
CA ILE A 146 -15.38 -9.27 6.27
C ILE A 146 -13.88 -9.09 6.04
N LEU A 147 -13.44 -8.88 4.78
CA LEU A 147 -12.04 -8.64 4.44
C LEU A 147 -11.52 -7.34 5.06
N ALA A 148 -12.29 -6.25 5.01
CA ALA A 148 -11.93 -4.98 5.64
C ALA A 148 -11.72 -5.14 7.16
N LYS A 149 -12.62 -5.89 7.83
CA LYS A 149 -12.52 -6.20 9.25
C LYS A 149 -11.28 -7.01 9.61
N GLU A 150 -10.92 -7.98 8.76
CA GLU A 150 -9.69 -8.77 8.94
C GLU A 150 -8.44 -7.90 8.82
N ILE A 151 -8.33 -7.09 7.76
CA ILE A 151 -7.21 -6.17 7.57
C ILE A 151 -7.13 -5.18 8.74
N LEU A 152 -8.24 -4.56 9.12
CA LEU A 152 -8.34 -3.64 10.25
C LEU A 152 -7.83 -4.29 11.54
N LYS A 153 -8.30 -5.50 11.85
CA LYS A 153 -7.88 -6.25 13.04
C LYS A 153 -6.39 -6.53 13.03
N ASN A 154 -5.85 -6.96 11.90
CA ASN A 154 -4.42 -7.26 11.76
C ASN A 154 -3.57 -6.01 12.01
N ILE A 155 -3.93 -4.86 11.43
CA ILE A 155 -3.21 -3.59 11.63
C ILE A 155 -3.29 -3.15 13.10
N LEU A 156 -4.47 -3.20 13.72
CA LEU A 156 -4.65 -2.79 15.11
C LEU A 156 -3.90 -3.72 16.07
N SER A 157 -3.91 -5.03 15.83
CA SER A 157 -3.14 -5.99 16.63
C SER A 157 -1.64 -5.71 16.48
N TYR A 158 -1.15 -5.53 15.26
CA TYR A 158 0.25 -5.21 15.01
C TYR A 158 0.69 -3.95 15.77
N VAL A 159 -0.06 -2.85 15.66
CA VAL A 159 0.26 -1.59 16.33
C VAL A 159 0.21 -1.74 17.86
N SER A 160 -0.78 -2.47 18.38
CA SER A 160 -0.93 -2.73 19.82
C SER A 160 0.22 -3.57 20.37
N ASP A 161 0.59 -4.64 19.69
CA ASP A 161 1.62 -5.58 20.12
C ASP A 161 3.02 -4.94 20.12
N HIS A 162 3.22 -3.87 19.33
CA HIS A 162 4.46 -3.09 19.26
C HIS A 162 4.40 -1.77 20.05
N GLY A 163 3.54 -1.67 21.06
CA GLY A 163 3.47 -0.53 21.95
C GLY A 163 3.04 0.77 21.28
N HIS A 164 2.12 0.68 20.32
CA HIS A 164 1.57 1.78 19.53
C HIS A 164 2.60 2.50 18.64
N THR A 165 3.67 1.79 18.31
CA THR A 165 4.68 2.25 17.35
C THR A 165 4.65 1.36 16.12
N ILE A 166 5.08 1.92 14.98
CA ILE A 166 5.32 1.12 13.79
C ILE A 166 6.77 0.67 13.85
N TYR A 167 6.90 -0.59 14.15
CA TYR A 167 8.18 -1.25 14.27
C TYR A 167 8.44 -2.06 13.00
N ASN A 168 9.59 -1.86 12.39
CA ASN A 168 9.99 -2.68 11.26
C ASN A 168 10.66 -3.97 11.80
N PRO A 169 10.02 -5.14 11.66
CA PRO A 169 10.53 -6.37 12.24
C PRO A 169 11.85 -6.86 11.61
N TYR A 170 12.26 -6.27 10.50
CA TYR A 170 13.40 -6.72 9.70
C TYR A 170 14.67 -5.87 9.84
N PHE A 171 14.57 -4.71 10.51
CA PHE A 171 15.69 -3.77 10.68
C PHE A 171 16.00 -3.39 12.12
N SER A 172 15.71 -4.27 13.05
CA SER A 172 16.05 -4.07 14.47
C SER A 172 17.46 -4.50 14.80
#